data_3f85569af3c2bc72ca0a2d81a3fb2b89
#
_entry.id   3f85569af3c2bc72ca0a2d81a3fb2b89
#
_cell.length_a   1.000
_cell.length_b   1.000
_cell.length_c   1.000
_cell.angle_alpha   90.00
_cell.angle_beta   90.00
_cell.angle_gamma   90.00
#
_symmetry.space_group_name_H-M   'P 1'
#
loop_
_entity.id
_entity.type
_entity.pdbx_description
1 polymer ?
#
loop_
_entity_poly.entity_id
_entity_poly.type
_entity_poly.pdbx_seq_one_letter_code
_entity_poly.pdbx_strand_id
1 'polypeptide(L)'
;MPAAMHLPLFYVHQKFAMTTNVYRLVAANPDGSEGQLMGLAQQKRMAFKEQVTFYSDESKSRPVFSFQARKKIDLNAGYDIRDEAGNQIGFFKKDFGASLLRSTFTIEGPGYAGTGQERSQAVALVRRFADIPFLPIHFDFVDPAGQPLMSVERQGSIRDRYTVHVPNPEVDFRVAAAVAVGLDALMQR
;
A
#
# COMPACT_ATOMS: atom_id res chain seq x y z
N MET A 1 3.19 12.47 -20.22
CA MET A 1 2.81 11.74 -18.99
C MET A 1 2.12 12.73 -18.07
N PRO A 2 0.98 12.40 -17.45
CA PRO A 2 0.43 13.26 -16.41
C PRO A 2 1.48 13.41 -15.30
N ALA A 3 1.60 14.62 -14.74
CA ALA A 3 2.51 14.88 -13.63
C ALA A 3 2.20 13.94 -12.46
N ALA A 4 3.23 13.42 -11.79
CA ALA A 4 3.06 12.62 -10.60
C ALA A 4 2.28 13.43 -9.55
N MET A 5 1.25 12.85 -8.99
CA MET A 5 0.50 13.49 -7.90
C MET A 5 1.23 13.17 -6.59
N HIS A 6 2.03 14.11 -6.10
CA HIS A 6 2.78 13.91 -4.86
C HIS A 6 2.01 14.36 -3.63
N LEU A 7 1.96 13.50 -2.61
CA LEU A 7 1.49 13.79 -1.27
C LEU A 7 2.56 13.32 -0.26
N PRO A 8 3.25 14.23 0.45
CA PRO A 8 4.36 13.85 1.33
C PRO A 8 3.92 13.05 2.54
N LEU A 9 2.65 13.19 2.96
CA LEU A 9 2.07 12.50 4.09
C LEU A 9 0.57 12.29 3.88
N PHE A 10 0.10 11.07 4.12
CA PHE A 10 -1.32 10.75 4.15
C PHE A 10 -1.60 9.55 5.06
N TYR A 11 -2.89 9.34 5.36
CA TYR A 11 -3.36 8.25 6.19
C TYR A 11 -4.23 7.29 5.40
N VAL A 12 -4.14 6.00 5.74
CA VAL A 12 -5.03 4.97 5.23
C VAL A 12 -5.80 4.37 6.41
N HIS A 13 -7.11 4.56 6.42
CA HIS A 13 -7.99 3.98 7.43
C HIS A 13 -8.63 2.72 6.88
N GLN A 14 -8.44 1.61 7.57
CA GLN A 14 -9.13 0.36 7.28
C GLN A 14 -10.36 0.22 8.17
N LYS A 15 -11.51 -0.04 7.56
CA LYS A 15 -12.72 -0.49 8.26
C LYS A 15 -12.99 -1.94 7.88
N PHE A 16 -13.03 -2.79 8.89
CA PHE A 16 -13.45 -4.17 8.71
C PHE A 16 -14.98 -4.25 8.70
N ALA A 17 -15.53 -4.89 7.68
CA ALA A 17 -16.90 -5.38 7.67
C ALA A 17 -16.90 -6.91 7.49
N MET A 18 -17.99 -7.58 7.80
CA MET A 18 -18.04 -9.05 7.78
C MET A 18 -17.65 -9.65 6.42
N THR A 19 -17.93 -8.95 5.32
CA THR A 19 -17.71 -9.44 3.95
C THR A 19 -16.77 -8.56 3.12
N THR A 20 -16.45 -7.35 3.59
CA THR A 20 -15.67 -6.37 2.83
C THR A 20 -14.72 -5.59 3.71
N ASN A 21 -13.55 -5.26 3.18
CA ASN A 21 -12.66 -4.26 3.77
C ASN A 21 -12.85 -2.94 3.01
N VAL A 22 -12.93 -1.84 3.73
CA VAL A 22 -12.97 -0.50 3.15
C VAL A 22 -11.71 0.25 3.58
N TYR A 23 -10.98 0.80 2.63
CA TYR A 23 -9.81 1.64 2.86
C TYR A 23 -10.13 3.07 2.46
N ARG A 24 -9.95 4.02 3.36
CA ARG A 24 -10.12 5.46 3.11
C ARG A 24 -8.75 6.12 3.11
N LEU A 25 -8.43 6.81 2.03
CA LEU A 25 -7.20 7.60 1.88
C LEU A 25 -7.51 9.03 2.30
N VAL A 26 -6.79 9.54 3.29
CA VAL A 26 -7.01 10.88 3.85
C VAL A 26 -5.69 11.65 3.80
N ALA A 27 -5.68 12.82 3.16
CA ALA A 27 -4.50 13.69 3.16
C ALA A 27 -4.18 14.17 4.57
N ALA A 28 -2.91 14.37 4.88
CA ALA A 28 -2.51 15.06 6.09
C ALA A 28 -2.49 16.58 5.87
N ASN A 29 -2.98 17.32 6.86
CA ASN A 29 -2.77 18.76 6.94
C ASN A 29 -1.32 19.07 7.35
N PRO A 30 -0.84 20.32 7.19
CA PRO A 30 0.52 20.71 7.61
C PRO A 30 0.84 20.47 9.08
N ASP A 31 -0.17 20.48 9.96
CA ASP A 31 -0.05 20.18 11.39
C ASP A 31 -0.09 18.67 11.71
N GLY A 32 -0.18 17.82 10.69
CA GLY A 32 -0.30 16.37 10.84
C GLY A 32 -1.72 15.88 11.20
N SER A 33 -2.70 16.76 11.29
CA SER A 33 -4.10 16.36 11.45
C SER A 33 -4.67 15.79 10.15
N GLU A 34 -5.80 15.07 10.26
CA GLU A 34 -6.47 14.52 9.10
C GLU A 34 -7.16 15.62 8.28
N GLY A 35 -6.89 15.62 6.99
CA GLY A 35 -7.44 16.54 6.01
C GLY A 35 -8.58 15.93 5.19
N GLN A 36 -8.60 16.24 3.89
CA GLN A 36 -9.67 15.79 3.01
C GLN A 36 -9.53 14.32 2.60
N LEU A 37 -10.66 13.69 2.28
CA LEU A 37 -10.72 12.38 1.64
C LEU A 37 -10.15 12.49 0.22
N MET A 38 -9.12 11.68 -0.08
CA MET A 38 -8.47 11.61 -1.39
C MET A 38 -8.96 10.45 -2.24
N GLY A 39 -9.56 9.46 -1.60
CA GLY A 39 -10.11 8.30 -2.27
C GLY A 39 -10.48 7.20 -1.31
N LEU A 40 -11.20 6.22 -1.81
CA LEU A 40 -11.52 5.01 -1.06
C LEU A 40 -11.48 3.77 -1.93
N ALA A 41 -11.12 2.65 -1.35
CA ALA A 41 -11.24 1.34 -1.99
C ALA A 41 -12.16 0.44 -1.16
N GLN A 42 -12.93 -0.37 -1.85
CA GLN A 42 -13.70 -1.46 -1.24
C GLN A 42 -13.25 -2.79 -1.83
N GLN A 43 -12.93 -3.72 -0.93
CA GLN A 43 -12.45 -5.03 -1.29
C GLN A 43 -13.34 -6.10 -0.67
N LYS A 44 -13.81 -7.05 -1.47
CA LYS A 44 -14.40 -8.29 -0.95
C LYS A 44 -13.30 -9.14 -0.33
N ARG A 45 -13.47 -9.59 0.93
CA ARG A 45 -12.46 -10.33 1.71
C ARG A 45 -11.82 -11.52 0.99
N MET A 46 -12.52 -12.15 0.07
CA MET A 46 -12.07 -13.33 -0.69
C MET A 46 -11.52 -13.01 -2.09
N ALA A 47 -11.62 -11.77 -2.57
CA ALA A 47 -11.36 -11.40 -3.97
C ALA A 47 -10.10 -10.54 -4.17
N PHE A 48 -9.20 -10.43 -3.17
CA PHE A 48 -7.99 -9.64 -3.28
C PHE A 48 -7.03 -10.08 -4.39
N LYS A 49 -7.19 -11.30 -4.87
CA LYS A 49 -6.22 -11.90 -5.81
C LYS A 49 -6.18 -11.24 -7.18
N GLU A 50 -7.18 -10.42 -7.55
CA GLU A 50 -7.30 -9.98 -8.94
C GLU A 50 -7.15 -8.47 -9.11
N GLN A 51 -7.95 -7.66 -8.40
CA GLN A 51 -7.98 -6.21 -8.59
C GLN A 51 -8.53 -5.48 -7.38
N VAL A 52 -7.97 -4.29 -7.08
CA VAL A 52 -8.55 -3.31 -6.16
C VAL A 52 -8.72 -2.00 -6.91
N THR A 53 -9.93 -1.45 -6.87
CA THR A 53 -10.27 -0.17 -7.49
C THR A 53 -10.47 0.89 -6.43
N PHE A 54 -9.86 2.04 -6.63
CA PHE A 54 -10.02 3.22 -5.79
C PHE A 54 -10.94 4.22 -6.47
N TYR A 55 -11.84 4.78 -5.69
CA TYR A 55 -12.87 5.72 -6.12
C TYR A 55 -12.64 7.09 -5.48
N SER A 56 -13.13 8.15 -6.12
CA SER A 56 -13.01 9.52 -5.60
C SER A 56 -13.74 9.74 -4.28
N ASP A 57 -14.86 9.06 -4.10
CA ASP A 57 -15.78 9.27 -2.99
C ASP A 57 -16.61 8.02 -2.65
N GLU A 58 -17.46 8.14 -1.62
CA GLU A 58 -18.26 7.03 -1.11
C GLU A 58 -19.37 6.57 -2.08
N SER A 59 -19.75 7.37 -3.08
CA SER A 59 -20.71 6.95 -4.10
C SER A 59 -20.17 5.87 -5.03
N LYS A 60 -18.81 5.77 -5.13
CA LYS A 60 -18.09 4.83 -6.01
C LYS A 60 -18.47 4.96 -7.48
N SER A 61 -18.94 6.13 -7.87
CA SER A 61 -19.33 6.41 -9.26
C SER A 61 -18.15 6.67 -10.17
N ARG A 62 -17.02 7.19 -9.60
CA ARG A 62 -15.83 7.56 -10.35
C ARG A 62 -14.59 6.81 -9.87
N PRO A 63 -14.09 5.81 -10.61
CA PRO A 63 -12.79 5.22 -10.36
C PRO A 63 -11.68 6.24 -10.65
N VAL A 64 -10.64 6.29 -9.81
CA VAL A 64 -9.51 7.22 -9.97
C VAL A 64 -8.20 6.50 -10.24
N PHE A 65 -8.01 5.30 -9.69
CA PHE A 65 -6.91 4.40 -10.01
C PHE A 65 -7.24 2.99 -9.53
N SER A 66 -6.41 2.04 -9.93
CA SER A 66 -6.56 0.64 -9.51
C SER A 66 -5.20 -0.03 -9.46
N PHE A 67 -5.11 -1.16 -8.76
CA PHE A 67 -4.04 -2.11 -9.00
C PHE A 67 -4.61 -3.49 -9.31
N GLN A 68 -3.90 -4.23 -10.15
CA GLN A 68 -4.33 -5.52 -10.66
C GLN A 68 -3.16 -6.50 -10.73
N ALA A 69 -3.40 -7.74 -10.33
CA ALA A 69 -2.42 -8.81 -10.47
C ALA A 69 -2.09 -9.07 -11.96
N ARG A 70 -0.80 -9.16 -12.29
CA ARG A 70 -0.34 -9.50 -13.66
C ARG A 70 -0.79 -10.89 -14.10
N LYS A 71 -0.86 -11.82 -13.15
CA LYS A 71 -1.35 -13.19 -13.39
C LYS A 71 -2.30 -13.59 -12.26
N LYS A 72 -3.49 -14.04 -12.61
CA LYS A 72 -4.54 -14.40 -11.63
C LYS A 72 -4.15 -15.54 -10.68
N ILE A 73 -3.26 -16.43 -11.10
CA ILE A 73 -2.89 -17.64 -10.38
C ILE A 73 -1.51 -17.51 -9.71
N ASP A 74 -0.68 -16.54 -10.12
CA ASP A 74 0.69 -16.39 -9.65
C ASP A 74 0.86 -15.09 -8.85
N LEU A 75 0.81 -15.21 -7.53
CA LEU A 75 1.04 -14.08 -6.61
C LEU A 75 2.46 -13.51 -6.70
N ASN A 76 3.43 -14.28 -7.26
CA ASN A 76 4.77 -13.81 -7.53
C ASN A 76 4.86 -12.89 -8.75
N ALA A 77 3.81 -12.83 -9.59
CA ALA A 77 3.82 -11.99 -10.78
C ALA A 77 3.73 -10.49 -10.47
N GLY A 78 3.31 -10.12 -9.24
CA GLY A 78 3.14 -8.73 -8.82
C GLY A 78 1.88 -8.06 -9.35
N TYR A 79 1.78 -6.76 -9.11
CA TYR A 79 0.59 -5.96 -9.36
C TYR A 79 0.94 -4.70 -10.15
N ASP A 80 0.28 -4.49 -11.29
CA ASP A 80 0.33 -3.24 -12.03
C ASP A 80 -0.63 -2.22 -11.40
N ILE A 81 -0.16 -0.99 -11.25
CA ILE A 81 -0.96 0.14 -10.79
C ILE A 81 -1.30 1.00 -12.00
N ARG A 82 -2.58 1.32 -12.18
CA ARG A 82 -3.10 2.03 -13.35
C ARG A 82 -3.92 3.24 -12.92
N ASP A 83 -3.81 4.32 -13.68
CA ASP A 83 -4.64 5.51 -13.52
C ASP A 83 -6.07 5.30 -14.07
N GLU A 84 -6.92 6.33 -14.00
CA GLU A 84 -8.30 6.31 -14.50
C GLU A 84 -8.40 6.09 -16.03
N ALA A 85 -7.35 6.46 -16.78
CA ALA A 85 -7.26 6.24 -18.23
C ALA A 85 -6.70 4.85 -18.59
N GLY A 86 -6.32 4.04 -17.58
CA GLY A 86 -5.72 2.71 -17.78
C GLY A 86 -4.21 2.71 -18.02
N ASN A 87 -3.54 3.87 -17.97
CA ASN A 87 -2.09 3.93 -18.12
C ASN A 87 -1.43 3.34 -16.87
N GLN A 88 -0.37 2.56 -17.08
CA GLN A 88 0.43 2.07 -15.96
C GLN A 88 1.24 3.21 -15.35
N ILE A 89 1.03 3.46 -14.06
CA ILE A 89 1.71 4.49 -13.26
C ILE A 89 2.66 3.92 -12.23
N GLY A 90 2.66 2.61 -12.04
CA GLY A 90 3.56 1.93 -11.12
C GLY A 90 3.35 0.43 -11.08
N PHE A 91 4.14 -0.21 -10.24
CA PHE A 91 4.13 -1.65 -10.02
C PHE A 91 4.57 -1.95 -8.59
N PHE A 92 4.05 -3.01 -8.00
CA PHE A 92 4.61 -3.58 -6.77
C PHE A 92 4.52 -5.10 -6.75
N LYS A 93 5.43 -5.72 -6.01
CA LYS A 93 5.52 -7.17 -5.89
C LYS A 93 5.98 -7.55 -4.50
N LYS A 94 5.42 -8.62 -3.93
CA LYS A 94 5.95 -9.27 -2.74
C LYS A 94 6.96 -10.34 -3.16
N ASP A 95 8.18 -10.28 -2.65
CA ASP A 95 9.22 -11.26 -2.92
C ASP A 95 9.15 -12.40 -1.90
N PHE A 96 8.58 -13.52 -2.32
CA PHE A 96 8.39 -14.70 -1.46
C PHE A 96 9.68 -15.50 -1.22
N GLY A 97 10.73 -15.27 -2.03
CA GLY A 97 11.99 -16.01 -1.98
C GLY A 97 13.14 -15.28 -1.28
N ALA A 98 13.03 -13.98 -1.08
CA ALA A 98 14.19 -13.16 -0.69
C ALA A 98 14.60 -13.31 0.78
N SER A 99 13.75 -13.78 1.66
CA SER A 99 14.12 -14.10 3.05
C SER A 99 13.04 -14.91 3.76
N LEU A 100 13.44 -16.00 4.39
CA LEU A 100 12.59 -16.74 5.32
C LEU A 100 12.26 -15.93 6.59
N LEU A 101 12.94 -14.82 6.82
CA LEU A 101 12.85 -14.04 8.06
C LEU A 101 12.18 -12.68 7.90
N ARG A 102 12.14 -12.08 6.69
CA ARG A 102 11.54 -10.76 6.44
C ARG A 102 10.71 -10.77 5.16
N SER A 103 9.54 -10.15 5.20
CA SER A 103 8.81 -9.83 3.97
C SER A 103 9.53 -8.71 3.24
N THR A 104 9.83 -8.92 1.97
CA THR A 104 10.43 -7.92 1.07
C THR A 104 9.42 -7.60 -0.03
N PHE A 105 9.35 -6.34 -0.39
CA PHE A 105 8.52 -5.85 -1.49
C PHE A 105 9.37 -5.03 -2.44
N THR A 106 9.11 -5.16 -3.73
CA THR A 106 9.67 -4.29 -4.77
C THR A 106 8.60 -3.31 -5.21
N ILE A 107 8.98 -2.05 -5.42
CA ILE A 107 8.13 -1.01 -6.02
C ILE A 107 8.84 -0.38 -7.20
N GLU A 108 8.08 -0.02 -8.22
CA GLU A 108 8.59 0.67 -9.42
C GLU A 108 7.56 1.72 -9.87
N GLY A 109 8.07 2.83 -10.38
CA GLY A 109 7.31 3.89 -11.01
C GLY A 109 8.16 4.63 -12.04
N PRO A 110 7.60 5.62 -12.75
CA PRO A 110 8.36 6.44 -13.68
C PRO A 110 9.48 7.19 -12.96
N GLY A 111 10.73 6.85 -13.29
CA GLY A 111 11.92 7.51 -12.73
C GLY A 111 12.45 6.92 -11.43
N TYR A 112 11.78 5.96 -10.80
CA TYR A 112 12.25 5.33 -9.57
C TYR A 112 11.95 3.83 -9.51
N ALA A 113 12.79 3.12 -8.79
CA ALA A 113 12.56 1.75 -8.36
C ALA A 113 13.18 1.55 -6.97
N GLY A 114 12.63 0.65 -6.16
CA GLY A 114 13.18 0.40 -4.84
C GLY A 114 12.65 -0.86 -4.19
N THR A 115 13.24 -1.18 -3.04
CA THR A 115 12.84 -2.32 -2.23
C THR A 115 12.42 -1.87 -0.85
N GLY A 116 11.33 -2.45 -0.37
CA GLY A 116 10.81 -2.25 0.98
C GLY A 116 11.02 -3.48 1.84
N GLN A 117 11.49 -3.28 3.05
CA GLN A 117 11.66 -4.33 4.03
C GLN A 117 10.99 -3.97 5.34
N GLU A 118 10.50 -4.99 6.04
CA GLU A 118 9.97 -4.79 7.39
C GLU A 118 11.09 -4.35 8.34
N ARG A 119 10.90 -3.22 9.05
CA ARG A 119 11.90 -2.60 9.93
C ARG A 119 12.33 -3.54 11.06
N SER A 120 11.42 -4.29 11.65
CA SER A 120 11.70 -5.18 12.80
C SER A 120 11.68 -6.66 12.42
N GLN A 121 12.84 -7.31 12.48
CA GLN A 121 12.96 -8.77 12.30
C GLN A 121 12.22 -9.55 13.38
N ALA A 122 12.27 -9.08 14.64
CA ALA A 122 11.61 -9.75 15.76
C ALA A 122 10.10 -9.77 15.58
N VAL A 123 9.49 -8.66 15.17
CA VAL A 123 8.05 -8.56 14.88
C VAL A 123 7.67 -9.44 13.69
N ALA A 124 8.48 -9.46 12.62
CA ALA A 124 8.25 -10.33 11.47
C ALA A 124 8.27 -11.80 11.86
N LEU A 125 9.21 -12.20 12.71
CA LEU A 125 9.33 -13.57 13.21
C LEU A 125 8.14 -13.97 14.09
N VAL A 126 7.76 -13.11 15.04
CA VAL A 126 6.61 -13.35 15.93
C VAL A 126 5.32 -13.50 15.10
N ARG A 127 5.09 -12.64 14.11
CA ARG A 127 3.92 -12.73 13.22
C ARG A 127 3.85 -14.05 12.47
N ARG A 128 5.00 -14.65 12.13
CA ARG A 128 5.06 -15.90 11.39
C ARG A 128 4.67 -17.13 12.23
N PHE A 129 5.01 -17.10 13.52
CA PHE A 129 4.82 -18.24 14.43
C PHE A 129 3.66 -18.08 15.42
N ALA A 130 3.19 -16.87 15.61
CA ALA A 130 2.08 -16.56 16.49
C ALA A 130 1.02 -15.77 15.71
N ASP A 131 -0.20 -16.27 15.68
CA ASP A 131 -1.34 -15.58 15.08
C ASP A 131 -1.84 -14.49 16.04
N ILE A 132 -0.97 -13.49 16.27
CA ILE A 132 -1.25 -12.36 17.15
C ILE A 132 -1.83 -11.23 16.28
N PRO A 133 -3.12 -10.92 16.43
CA PRO A 133 -3.71 -9.77 15.75
C PRO A 133 -3.04 -8.48 16.24
N PHE A 134 -2.99 -7.46 15.38
CA PHE A 134 -2.54 -6.10 15.70
C PHE A 134 -1.02 -5.90 15.93
N LEU A 135 -0.16 -6.81 15.48
CA LEU A 135 1.28 -6.54 15.47
C LEU A 135 1.58 -5.32 14.58
N PRO A 136 2.45 -4.40 15.03
CA PRO A 136 2.83 -3.23 14.24
C PRO A 136 3.44 -3.66 12.89
N ILE A 137 3.11 -2.93 11.84
CA ILE A 137 3.65 -3.12 10.49
C ILE A 137 4.43 -1.85 10.15
N HIS A 138 5.74 -1.99 9.91
CA HIS A 138 6.60 -0.88 9.54
C HIS A 138 7.46 -1.32 8.36
N PHE A 139 7.23 -0.70 7.20
CA PHE A 139 8.02 -0.92 5.99
C PHE A 139 8.70 0.37 5.57
N ASP A 140 10.00 0.28 5.33
CA ASP A 140 10.78 1.36 4.74
C ASP A 140 11.20 0.94 3.33
N PHE A 141 10.91 1.80 2.35
CA PHE A 141 11.27 1.61 0.95
C PHE A 141 12.39 2.56 0.58
N VAL A 142 13.47 2.01 0.03
CA VAL A 142 14.63 2.76 -0.42
C VAL A 142 14.98 2.40 -1.86
N ASP A 143 15.59 3.33 -2.56
CA ASP A 143 16.15 3.09 -3.88
C ASP A 143 17.48 2.29 -3.79
N PRO A 144 18.12 1.90 -4.92
CA PRO A 144 19.39 1.19 -4.91
C PRO A 144 20.56 2.00 -4.30
N ALA A 145 20.45 3.33 -4.20
CA ALA A 145 21.42 4.19 -3.54
C ALA A 145 21.15 4.37 -2.04
N GLY A 146 20.09 3.73 -1.51
CA GLY A 146 19.69 3.83 -0.11
C GLY A 146 18.88 5.09 0.22
N GLN A 147 18.45 5.86 -0.79
CA GLN A 147 17.64 7.05 -0.55
C GLN A 147 16.20 6.66 -0.27
N PRO A 148 15.53 7.32 0.71
CA PRO A 148 14.18 6.98 1.08
C PRO A 148 13.17 7.34 -0.03
N LEU A 149 12.34 6.38 -0.41
CA LEU A 149 11.24 6.56 -1.36
C LEU A 149 9.93 6.80 -0.62
N MET A 150 9.56 5.89 0.26
CA MET A 150 8.36 5.97 1.10
C MET A 150 8.47 5.07 2.32
N SER A 151 7.65 5.32 3.33
CA SER A 151 7.44 4.37 4.42
C SER A 151 5.96 4.17 4.73
N VAL A 152 5.62 2.99 5.24
CA VAL A 152 4.27 2.63 5.68
C VAL A 152 4.35 2.14 7.11
N GLU A 153 3.63 2.80 8.01
CA GLU A 153 3.62 2.50 9.43
C GLU A 153 2.20 2.24 9.92
N ARG A 154 1.96 1.05 10.49
CA ARG A 154 0.76 0.76 11.27
C ARG A 154 1.14 0.71 12.73
N GLN A 155 0.63 1.64 13.51
CA GLN A 155 0.73 1.57 14.96
C GLN A 155 -0.23 0.50 15.47
N GLY A 156 0.26 -0.35 16.39
CA GLY A 156 -0.57 -1.35 17.07
C GLY A 156 -1.63 -0.65 17.92
N SER A 157 -2.79 -0.40 17.36
CA SER A 157 -3.95 0.19 18.04
C SER A 157 -5.22 -0.50 17.55
N ILE A 158 -6.31 -0.36 18.33
CA ILE A 158 -7.66 -0.87 18.01
C ILE A 158 -8.21 -0.25 16.68
N ARG A 159 -7.60 0.82 16.18
CA ARG A 159 -7.95 1.46 14.91
C ARG A 159 -6.89 1.15 13.87
N ASP A 160 -7.28 0.42 12.84
CA ASP A 160 -6.41 0.10 11.71
C ASP A 160 -6.16 1.34 10.86
N ARG A 161 -5.18 2.12 11.31
CA ARG A 161 -4.68 3.31 10.63
C ARG A 161 -3.22 3.11 10.25
N TYR A 162 -2.95 3.33 8.98
CA TYR A 162 -1.60 3.41 8.44
C TYR A 162 -1.21 4.86 8.24
N THR A 163 0.00 5.21 8.61
CA THR A 163 0.65 6.47 8.24
C THR A 163 1.59 6.18 7.09
N VAL A 164 1.46 6.93 6.01
CA VAL A 164 2.29 6.78 4.81
C VAL A 164 3.06 8.06 4.58
N HIS A 165 4.38 7.98 4.72
CA HIS A 165 5.31 9.07 4.43
C HIS A 165 5.90 8.85 3.05
N VAL A 166 5.94 9.90 2.23
CA VAL A 166 6.48 9.87 0.86
C VAL A 166 7.47 11.02 0.69
N PRO A 167 8.71 10.88 1.19
CA PRO A 167 9.72 11.94 1.10
C PRO A 167 10.20 12.19 -0.33
N ASN A 168 10.17 11.18 -1.20
CA ASN A 168 10.60 11.33 -2.59
C ASN A 168 9.45 11.92 -3.45
N PRO A 169 9.64 13.11 -4.08
CA PRO A 169 8.60 13.77 -4.86
C PRO A 169 8.25 13.08 -6.19
N GLU A 170 9.08 12.14 -6.66
CA GLU A 170 8.80 11.35 -7.86
C GLU A 170 7.77 10.23 -7.61
N VAL A 171 7.59 9.84 -6.34
CA VAL A 171 6.63 8.80 -5.97
C VAL A 171 5.21 9.37 -6.00
N ASP A 172 4.41 8.87 -6.94
CA ASP A 172 3.00 9.22 -7.04
C ASP A 172 2.23 8.68 -5.82
N PHE A 173 1.36 9.52 -5.20
CA PHE A 173 0.60 9.12 -4.03
C PHE A 173 -0.30 7.89 -4.30
N ARG A 174 -0.78 7.72 -5.54
CA ARG A 174 -1.60 6.57 -5.94
C ARG A 174 -0.81 5.27 -5.89
N VAL A 175 0.49 5.34 -6.25
CA VAL A 175 1.41 4.21 -6.09
C VAL A 175 1.64 3.91 -4.62
N ALA A 176 1.95 4.93 -3.81
CA ALA A 176 2.14 4.76 -2.38
C ALA A 176 0.89 4.21 -1.68
N ALA A 177 -0.31 4.68 -2.05
CA ALA A 177 -1.58 4.20 -1.53
C ALA A 177 -1.87 2.73 -1.93
N ALA A 178 -1.62 2.38 -3.20
CA ALA A 178 -1.76 1.00 -3.68
C ALA A 178 -0.83 0.04 -2.93
N VAL A 179 0.42 0.46 -2.70
CA VAL A 179 1.40 -0.31 -1.92
C VAL A 179 0.94 -0.47 -0.47
N ALA A 180 0.49 0.60 0.20
CA ALA A 180 0.03 0.54 1.59
C ALA A 180 -1.16 -0.42 1.77
N VAL A 181 -2.17 -0.36 0.88
CA VAL A 181 -3.30 -1.29 0.86
C VAL A 181 -2.87 -2.71 0.49
N GLY A 182 -1.94 -2.84 -0.46
CA GLY A 182 -1.38 -4.13 -0.87
C GLY A 182 -0.59 -4.81 0.24
N LEU A 183 0.20 -4.06 1.02
CA LEU A 183 0.91 -4.55 2.20
C LEU A 183 -0.06 -5.15 3.21
N ASP A 184 -1.11 -4.39 3.58
CA ASP A 184 -2.11 -4.86 4.53
C ASP A 184 -2.71 -6.20 4.10
N ALA A 185 -3.17 -6.28 2.88
CA ALA A 185 -3.85 -7.46 2.38
C ALA A 185 -2.93 -8.68 2.13
N LEU A 186 -1.66 -8.46 1.81
CA LEU A 186 -0.68 -9.53 1.59
C LEU A 186 0.04 -9.97 2.87
N MET A 187 -0.04 -9.17 3.95
CA MET A 187 0.57 -9.48 5.24
C MET A 187 -0.40 -10.13 6.24
N GLN A 188 -1.71 -10.03 6.01
CA GLN A 188 -2.75 -10.62 6.87
C GLN A 188 -2.98 -12.13 6.59
N ARG A 189 -2.04 -12.80 5.89
CA ARG A 189 -2.14 -14.23 5.55
C ARG A 189 -1.08 -15.05 6.23
#